data_7317873561add7900ec457d1aa402f82
#
_entry.id   7317873561add7900ec457d1aa402f82
#
_cell.length_a   1.000
_cell.length_b   1.000
_cell.length_c   1.000
_cell.angle_alpha   90.00
_cell.angle_beta   90.00
_cell.angle_gamma   90.00
#
_symmetry.space_group_name_H-M   'P 1'
#
loop_
_entity.id
_entity.type
_entity.pdbx_description
1 polymer ?
#
loop_
_entity_poly.entity_id
_entity_poly.type
_entity_poly.pdbx_seq_one_letter_code
_entity_poly.pdbx_strand_id
1 'polypeptide(L)'
;MKTTKFLSLFLFAALTLSSCSDDNEDIIIKPSEGKTSGDVTNDNKNTSGPSEAQYRIEFPKLKGENTVVVVHKAILNKNSKEEGINYCVEWDYSIRTQHWSCYQLYSSINYHKDYNVSRYYSDNDGSLSSTCQYPNDPDLPSQYRLTEDPYKYSGYDHGHICPSADRQRATECNYQTFYITNMQPQTKVFNGSDKNTPAEHSPWFRIEDRTRTWAGKFDTLYVCKGGVIGNSTKTIGSGSNKIPVPSYFFVALLGKKGSTYKAIGFWMEHVGSYTEKKPLSNYAVNIDQLERLTDFDFFCNLPDETENAVEKSYKASDWDNLQ
;
A
#
# COMPACT_ATOMS: atom_id res chain seq x y z
N MET A 1 -7.07 54.53 10.96
CA MET A 1 -6.54 53.20 10.60
C MET A 1 -7.68 52.19 10.64
N LYS A 2 -8.21 51.79 9.50
CA LYS A 2 -9.31 50.81 9.40
C LYS A 2 -8.67 49.44 9.08
N THR A 3 -8.79 48.51 10.00
CA THR A 3 -8.37 47.12 9.83
C THR A 3 -9.45 46.36 9.12
N THR A 4 -9.17 45.94 7.89
CA THR A 4 -10.06 45.08 7.10
C THR A 4 -9.77 43.63 7.47
N LYS A 5 -10.75 42.96 8.08
CA LYS A 5 -10.72 41.50 8.30
C LYS A 5 -11.13 40.81 7.02
N PHE A 6 -10.23 40.01 6.46
CA PHE A 6 -10.56 39.06 5.41
C PHE A 6 -11.22 37.82 6.05
N LEU A 7 -12.51 37.65 5.75
CA LEU A 7 -13.26 36.44 6.08
C LEU A 7 -13.11 35.45 4.94
N SER A 8 -12.34 34.43 5.13
CA SER A 8 -12.18 33.34 4.16
C SER A 8 -13.38 32.39 4.29
N LEU A 9 -14.27 32.44 3.30
CA LEU A 9 -15.45 31.59 3.22
C LEU A 9 -15.02 30.26 2.58
N PHE A 10 -14.88 29.21 3.37
CA PHE A 10 -14.72 27.85 2.88
C PHE A 10 -16.08 27.34 2.36
N LEU A 11 -16.18 27.26 1.05
CA LEU A 11 -17.33 26.66 0.38
C LEU A 11 -17.15 25.14 0.40
N PHE A 12 -17.86 24.45 1.28
CA PHE A 12 -17.98 22.99 1.22
C PHE A 12 -18.85 22.63 -0.01
N ALA A 13 -18.22 22.25 -1.09
CA ALA A 13 -18.92 21.61 -2.19
C ALA A 13 -19.19 20.14 -1.80
N ALA A 14 -20.44 19.85 -1.45
CA ALA A 14 -20.91 18.47 -1.37
C ALA A 14 -20.93 17.89 -2.79
N LEU A 15 -19.91 17.10 -3.12
CA LEU A 15 -19.90 16.30 -4.33
C LEU A 15 -20.89 15.14 -4.14
N THR A 16 -22.07 15.28 -4.75
CA THR A 16 -22.98 14.16 -4.97
C THR A 16 -22.29 13.17 -5.90
N LEU A 17 -21.93 12.02 -5.35
CA LEU A 17 -21.41 10.89 -6.12
C LEU A 17 -22.55 10.40 -7.03
N SER A 18 -22.55 10.85 -8.28
CA SER A 18 -23.32 10.21 -9.33
C SER A 18 -22.58 8.94 -9.72
N SER A 19 -23.12 7.80 -9.28
CA SER A 19 -22.74 6.49 -9.78
C SER A 19 -23.15 6.42 -11.24
N CYS A 20 -22.22 6.60 -12.16
CA CYS A 20 -22.39 6.17 -13.53
C CYS A 20 -22.05 4.69 -13.61
N SER A 21 -23.05 3.83 -13.56
CA SER A 21 -23.01 2.51 -14.16
C SER A 21 -23.16 2.71 -15.66
N ASP A 22 -22.29 2.10 -16.44
CA ASP A 22 -22.51 1.29 -17.60
C ASP A 22 -21.52 1.47 -18.74
N ASP A 23 -21.22 0.32 -19.36
CA ASP A 23 -20.64 0.11 -20.69
C ASP A 23 -19.16 0.50 -20.87
N ASN A 24 -18.29 -0.25 -20.17
CA ASN A 24 -16.92 -0.38 -20.62
C ASN A 24 -16.67 -1.83 -21.05
N GLU A 25 -16.46 -2.03 -22.34
CA GLU A 25 -15.90 -3.26 -22.91
C GLU A 25 -14.57 -3.57 -22.20
N ASP A 26 -14.22 -4.85 -22.09
CA ASP A 26 -12.89 -5.24 -21.59
C ASP A 26 -11.83 -4.49 -22.37
N ILE A 27 -10.98 -3.73 -21.69
CA ILE A 27 -9.87 -3.02 -22.32
C ILE A 27 -8.87 -4.08 -22.76
N ILE A 28 -9.11 -4.64 -23.95
CA ILE A 28 -8.16 -5.47 -24.67
C ILE A 28 -7.27 -4.52 -25.44
N ILE A 29 -6.10 -4.22 -24.93
CA ILE A 29 -5.08 -3.52 -25.67
C ILE A 29 -4.56 -4.50 -26.73
N LYS A 30 -5.21 -4.46 -27.91
CA LYS A 30 -4.66 -5.15 -29.08
C LYS A 30 -3.35 -4.42 -29.43
N PRO A 31 -2.25 -5.15 -29.70
CA PRO A 31 -1.10 -4.53 -30.34
C PRO A 31 -1.64 -3.88 -31.61
N SER A 32 -1.42 -2.59 -31.79
CA SER A 32 -1.82 -1.89 -33.00
C SER A 32 -1.13 -2.55 -34.19
N GLU A 33 -1.92 -3.26 -35.02
CA GLU A 33 -1.42 -3.75 -36.30
C GLU A 33 -0.95 -2.53 -37.12
N GLY A 34 0.35 -2.34 -37.25
CA GLY A 34 0.93 -1.37 -38.17
C GLY A 34 1.82 -0.28 -37.60
N LYS A 35 2.14 -0.24 -36.30
CA LYS A 35 3.26 0.59 -35.80
C LYS A 35 4.50 -0.30 -35.68
N THR A 36 5.52 0.02 -36.44
CA THR A 36 6.90 -0.44 -36.26
C THR A 36 7.30 -0.27 -34.79
N SER A 37 8.13 -1.17 -34.27
CA SER A 37 8.62 -1.25 -32.88
C SER A 37 9.47 -0.02 -32.48
N GLY A 38 8.87 1.16 -32.42
CA GLY A 38 9.47 2.43 -32.01
C GLY A 38 8.34 3.30 -31.52
N ASP A 39 8.46 3.75 -30.28
CA ASP A 39 7.68 4.76 -29.59
C ASP A 39 6.46 4.28 -28.80
N VAL A 40 6.67 3.31 -27.92
CA VAL A 40 5.83 3.20 -26.74
C VAL A 40 6.31 4.31 -25.80
N THR A 41 5.53 5.40 -25.69
CA THR A 41 5.84 6.50 -24.77
C THR A 41 5.65 6.04 -23.32
N ASN A 42 6.51 6.52 -22.46
CA ASN A 42 6.43 6.40 -21.02
C ASN A 42 7.17 7.59 -20.42
N ASP A 43 6.47 8.73 -20.41
CA ASP A 43 7.07 10.03 -20.11
C ASP A 43 7.19 10.26 -18.60
N ASN A 44 6.30 9.66 -17.80
CA ASN A 44 6.26 9.83 -16.35
C ASN A 44 7.02 8.74 -15.57
N LYS A 45 7.55 7.71 -16.21
CA LYS A 45 8.27 6.61 -15.53
C LYS A 45 9.36 7.09 -14.57
N ASN A 46 9.69 6.24 -13.61
CA ASN A 46 10.85 6.46 -12.75
C ASN A 46 12.14 6.42 -13.56
N THR A 47 12.94 7.50 -13.51
CA THR A 47 14.18 7.64 -14.28
C THR A 47 15.45 7.55 -13.43
N SER A 48 15.33 7.67 -12.10
CA SER A 48 16.43 7.63 -11.16
C SER A 48 15.99 6.94 -9.86
N GLY A 49 16.92 6.30 -9.18
CA GLY A 49 16.70 5.65 -7.90
C GLY A 49 17.85 4.71 -7.55
N PRO A 50 17.89 4.18 -6.31
CA PRO A 50 19.03 3.45 -5.78
C PRO A 50 19.18 2.03 -6.33
N SER A 51 18.17 1.50 -7.03
CA SER A 51 18.18 0.14 -7.57
C SER A 51 17.29 0.02 -8.79
N GLU A 52 17.42 -1.08 -9.54
CA GLU A 52 16.52 -1.40 -10.66
C GLU A 52 15.06 -1.67 -10.21
N ALA A 53 14.83 -1.80 -8.90
CA ALA A 53 13.50 -2.07 -8.35
C ALA A 53 12.49 -0.97 -8.71
N GLN A 54 12.91 0.29 -8.77
CA GLN A 54 12.02 1.42 -9.06
C GLN A 54 11.39 1.40 -10.46
N TYR A 55 11.88 0.57 -11.36
CA TYR A 55 11.29 0.36 -12.69
C TYR A 55 10.18 -0.70 -12.71
N ARG A 56 9.88 -1.33 -11.58
CA ARG A 56 8.82 -2.32 -11.48
C ARG A 56 7.45 -1.63 -11.49
N ILE A 57 6.46 -2.33 -12.02
CA ILE A 57 5.11 -1.77 -12.27
C ILE A 57 4.40 -1.36 -10.96
N GLU A 58 4.63 -2.06 -9.87
CA GLU A 58 4.02 -1.74 -8.57
C GLU A 58 4.54 -0.46 -7.92
N PHE A 59 5.62 0.11 -8.42
CA PHE A 59 6.17 1.36 -7.89
C PHE A 59 5.34 2.55 -8.38
N PRO A 60 4.90 3.42 -7.47
CA PRO A 60 4.45 4.75 -7.89
C PRO A 60 5.64 5.63 -8.26
N LYS A 61 5.36 6.80 -8.80
CA LYS A 61 6.37 7.84 -9.01
C LYS A 61 7.02 8.19 -7.67
N LEU A 62 8.34 8.11 -7.62
CA LEU A 62 9.09 8.45 -6.41
C LEU A 62 8.98 9.95 -6.12
N LYS A 63 8.72 10.30 -4.87
CA LYS A 63 8.71 11.71 -4.41
C LYS A 63 10.11 12.32 -4.46
N GLY A 64 11.13 11.56 -4.09
CA GLY A 64 12.54 11.92 -4.20
C GLY A 64 13.07 12.88 -3.14
N GLU A 65 12.24 13.76 -2.59
CA GLU A 65 12.64 14.70 -1.55
C GLU A 65 12.48 14.07 -0.15
N ASN A 66 13.53 14.12 0.66
CA ASN A 66 13.55 13.58 2.03
C ASN A 66 13.19 12.09 2.13
N THR A 67 13.29 11.34 1.03
CA THR A 67 12.94 9.93 1.00
C THR A 67 14.12 9.03 0.64
N VAL A 68 14.02 7.78 1.04
CA VAL A 68 14.90 6.68 0.62
C VAL A 68 14.04 5.46 0.31
N VAL A 69 14.35 4.82 -0.82
CA VAL A 69 13.72 3.54 -1.16
C VAL A 69 14.50 2.41 -0.49
N VAL A 70 13.83 1.65 0.36
CA VAL A 70 14.34 0.43 0.98
C VAL A 70 13.81 -0.76 0.18
N VAL A 71 14.72 -1.60 -0.31
CA VAL A 71 14.41 -2.78 -1.13
C VAL A 71 14.76 -4.03 -0.34
N HIS A 72 13.74 -4.71 0.17
CA HIS A 72 13.93 -5.96 0.90
C HIS A 72 14.05 -7.12 -0.08
N LYS A 73 15.17 -7.83 -0.01
CA LYS A 73 15.41 -9.05 -0.78
C LYS A 73 15.45 -10.25 0.16
N ALA A 74 14.96 -11.37 -0.32
CA ALA A 74 14.96 -12.63 0.41
C ALA A 74 14.89 -13.82 -0.55
N ILE A 75 15.17 -15.01 -0.04
CA ILE A 75 14.78 -16.23 -0.71
C ILE A 75 13.24 -16.29 -0.70
N LEU A 76 12.65 -16.09 -1.88
CA LEU A 76 11.21 -15.89 -2.01
C LEU A 76 10.36 -17.13 -1.73
N ASN A 77 10.98 -18.31 -1.70
CA ASN A 77 10.31 -19.58 -1.58
C ASN A 77 11.20 -20.55 -0.81
N LYS A 78 10.72 -21.12 0.29
CA LYS A 78 11.50 -22.07 1.12
C LYS A 78 12.04 -23.29 0.36
N ASN A 79 11.44 -23.63 -0.78
CA ASN A 79 11.83 -24.76 -1.62
C ASN A 79 12.78 -24.35 -2.76
N SER A 80 13.11 -23.07 -2.87
CA SER A 80 14.02 -22.49 -3.86
C SER A 80 15.21 -21.86 -3.14
N LYS A 81 16.30 -21.65 -3.87
CA LYS A 81 17.44 -20.85 -3.42
C LYS A 81 17.49 -19.49 -4.16
N GLU A 82 16.47 -19.22 -4.96
CA GLU A 82 16.40 -18.01 -5.74
C GLU A 82 16.05 -16.82 -4.83
N GLU A 83 16.93 -15.84 -4.80
CA GLU A 83 16.70 -14.56 -4.16
C GLU A 83 15.89 -13.65 -5.08
N GLY A 84 14.99 -12.87 -4.51
CA GLY A 84 14.23 -11.87 -5.24
C GLY A 84 13.71 -10.78 -4.32
N ILE A 85 13.04 -9.78 -4.91
CA ILE A 85 12.45 -8.69 -4.16
C ILE A 85 11.21 -9.21 -3.42
N ASN A 86 11.23 -9.08 -2.10
CA ASN A 86 10.14 -9.42 -1.21
C ASN A 86 9.08 -8.31 -1.21
N TYR A 87 9.47 -7.11 -0.83
CA TYR A 87 8.68 -5.88 -0.93
C TYR A 87 9.61 -4.67 -0.88
N CYS A 88 9.10 -3.49 -1.23
CA CYS A 88 9.83 -2.24 -1.15
C CYS A 88 9.04 -1.20 -0.37
N VAL A 89 9.76 -0.24 0.21
CA VAL A 89 9.22 0.86 1.01
C VAL A 89 9.83 2.17 0.54
N GLU A 90 9.05 3.23 0.37
CA GLU A 90 9.58 4.59 0.32
C GLU A 90 9.47 5.21 1.72
N TRP A 91 10.61 5.36 2.38
CA TRP A 91 10.72 5.90 3.73
C TRP A 91 11.04 7.38 3.70
N ASP A 92 10.18 8.21 4.30
CA ASP A 92 10.45 9.62 4.51
C ASP A 92 11.15 9.81 5.86
N TYR A 93 12.43 10.20 5.80
CA TYR A 93 13.25 10.36 7.00
C TYR A 93 12.97 11.69 7.74
N SER A 94 12.28 12.64 7.11
CA SER A 94 11.88 13.91 7.76
C SER A 94 10.76 13.72 8.76
N ILE A 95 9.83 12.80 8.48
CA ILE A 95 8.68 12.46 9.33
C ILE A 95 8.75 11.05 9.90
N ARG A 96 9.79 10.28 9.54
CA ARG A 96 10.08 8.92 10.04
C ARG A 96 8.95 7.93 9.89
N THR A 97 8.35 7.93 8.72
CA THR A 97 7.34 6.96 8.33
C THR A 97 7.46 6.67 6.84
N GLN A 98 6.86 5.59 6.41
CA GLN A 98 6.78 5.28 4.99
C GLN A 98 5.68 6.08 4.30
N HIS A 99 5.87 6.37 3.03
CA HIS A 99 4.80 6.82 2.13
C HIS A 99 3.95 5.64 1.69
N TRP A 100 4.62 4.54 1.32
CA TRP A 100 3.98 3.32 0.84
C TRP A 100 4.92 2.11 0.96
N SER A 101 4.30 0.91 0.97
CA SER A 101 4.95 -0.36 0.66
C SER A 101 4.37 -0.91 -0.64
N CYS A 102 5.21 -1.43 -1.53
CA CYS A 102 4.79 -2.06 -2.76
C CYS A 102 5.39 -3.45 -2.95
N TYR A 103 4.62 -4.34 -3.60
CA TYR A 103 4.98 -5.74 -3.79
C TYR A 103 4.10 -6.45 -4.83
N GLN A 104 4.46 -7.69 -5.16
CA GLN A 104 3.72 -8.51 -6.10
C GLN A 104 3.15 -9.76 -5.42
N LEU A 105 1.96 -10.18 -5.86
CA LEU A 105 1.32 -11.46 -5.58
C LEU A 105 1.09 -12.21 -6.89
N TYR A 106 1.08 -13.54 -6.83
CA TYR A 106 0.98 -14.39 -8.02
C TYR A 106 -0.10 -15.46 -7.86
N SER A 107 -0.83 -15.77 -8.94
CA SER A 107 -1.84 -16.85 -8.95
C SER A 107 -1.23 -18.23 -8.69
N SER A 108 0.04 -18.41 -9.07
CA SER A 108 0.75 -19.68 -8.90
C SER A 108 1.13 -20.01 -7.46
N ILE A 109 0.88 -19.09 -6.53
CA ILE A 109 1.26 -19.25 -5.12
C ILE A 109 0.04 -19.17 -4.22
N ASN A 110 -0.28 -20.29 -3.56
CA ASN A 110 -1.23 -20.30 -2.45
C ASN A 110 -0.47 -20.12 -1.14
N TYR A 111 -0.33 -18.88 -0.67
CA TYR A 111 0.56 -18.46 0.40
C TYR A 111 0.42 -19.24 1.71
N HIS A 112 -0.79 -19.70 2.05
CA HIS A 112 -1.04 -20.39 3.31
C HIS A 112 -0.90 -21.91 3.22
N LYS A 113 -1.18 -22.49 2.06
CA LYS A 113 -1.22 -23.94 1.87
C LYS A 113 0.10 -24.51 1.36
N ASP A 114 0.74 -23.79 0.43
CA ASP A 114 1.86 -24.34 -0.34
C ASP A 114 3.16 -24.35 0.47
N TYR A 115 3.34 -23.43 1.41
CA TYR A 115 4.63 -23.26 2.09
C TYR A 115 4.61 -23.57 3.58
N ASN A 116 3.47 -23.52 4.26
CA ASN A 116 3.33 -23.80 5.69
C ASN A 116 4.38 -23.04 6.53
N VAL A 117 4.57 -21.77 6.25
CA VAL A 117 5.44 -20.88 7.01
C VAL A 117 4.59 -20.15 8.04
N SER A 118 4.93 -20.31 9.30
CA SER A 118 4.23 -19.65 10.40
C SER A 118 4.53 -18.14 10.41
N ARG A 119 3.57 -17.37 10.94
CA ARG A 119 3.80 -15.97 11.29
C ARG A 119 4.95 -15.88 12.30
N TYR A 120 5.83 -14.91 12.09
CA TYR A 120 6.92 -14.63 13.02
C TYR A 120 6.37 -14.09 14.35
N TYR A 121 6.91 -14.62 15.44
CA TYR A 121 6.71 -14.15 16.81
C TYR A 121 8.06 -14.14 17.54
N SER A 122 8.32 -13.11 18.32
CA SER A 122 9.48 -13.02 19.20
C SER A 122 9.06 -12.69 20.63
N ASP A 123 9.97 -12.87 21.57
CA ASP A 123 9.85 -12.33 22.91
C ASP A 123 10.06 -10.83 22.86
N ASN A 124 8.99 -10.06 22.93
CA ASN A 124 9.02 -8.62 22.79
C ASN A 124 9.21 -7.94 24.14
N ASP A 125 10.41 -7.40 24.37
CA ASP A 125 10.76 -6.57 25.54
C ASP A 125 10.50 -5.08 25.33
N GLY A 126 10.00 -4.68 24.14
CA GLY A 126 9.74 -3.29 23.75
C GLY A 126 10.98 -2.53 23.30
N SER A 127 12.11 -3.19 23.08
CA SER A 127 13.30 -2.61 22.44
C SER A 127 13.28 -2.82 20.94
N LEU A 128 14.01 -1.99 20.18
CA LEU A 128 14.20 -2.19 18.73
C LEU A 128 15.48 -3.02 18.46
N SER A 129 15.62 -4.12 19.16
CA SER A 129 16.69 -5.09 18.97
C SER A 129 16.29 -6.22 18.01
N SER A 130 17.25 -7.07 17.64
CA SER A 130 16.99 -8.25 16.81
C SER A 130 16.07 -9.29 17.47
N THR A 131 15.86 -9.21 18.78
CA THR A 131 14.94 -10.05 19.56
C THR A 131 13.57 -9.41 19.74
N CYS A 132 13.39 -8.16 19.30
CA CYS A 132 12.14 -7.43 19.35
C CYS A 132 11.16 -7.94 18.30
N GLN A 133 9.85 -7.91 18.61
CA GLN A 133 8.79 -8.27 17.65
C GLN A 133 8.80 -7.36 16.41
N TYR A 134 9.15 -6.08 16.58
CA TYR A 134 9.22 -5.07 15.50
C TYR A 134 10.59 -4.42 15.47
N PRO A 135 11.60 -5.12 14.96
CA PRO A 135 12.98 -4.62 14.97
C PRO A 135 13.20 -3.46 14.02
N ASN A 136 14.30 -2.74 14.22
CA ASN A 136 14.81 -1.82 13.21
C ASN A 136 15.09 -2.56 11.90
N ASP A 137 14.83 -1.86 10.81
CA ASP A 137 15.14 -2.33 9.48
C ASP A 137 16.66 -2.25 9.22
N PRO A 138 17.35 -3.37 8.94
CA PRO A 138 18.77 -3.36 8.66
C PRO A 138 19.13 -2.66 7.34
N ASP A 139 18.19 -2.61 6.38
CA ASP A 139 18.40 -2.00 5.07
C ASP A 139 18.16 -0.47 5.09
N LEU A 140 17.51 0.06 6.16
CA LEU A 140 17.40 1.50 6.37
C LEU A 140 18.73 2.05 6.91
N PRO A 141 19.35 3.10 6.31
CA PRO A 141 20.54 3.74 6.83
C PRO A 141 20.40 4.12 8.31
N SER A 142 21.42 3.84 9.13
CA SER A 142 21.35 3.92 10.59
C SER A 142 20.94 5.29 11.12
N GLN A 143 21.31 6.38 10.43
CA GLN A 143 20.96 7.75 10.80
C GLN A 143 19.46 8.05 10.71
N TYR A 144 18.68 7.23 9.98
CA TYR A 144 17.23 7.38 9.80
C TYR A 144 16.42 6.44 10.70
N ARG A 145 17.09 5.52 11.42
CA ARG A 145 16.41 4.55 12.28
C ARG A 145 15.84 5.20 13.53
N LEU A 146 14.77 4.61 14.03
CA LEU A 146 14.22 4.92 15.34
C LEU A 146 15.12 4.32 16.43
N THR A 147 15.27 5.00 17.55
CA THR A 147 16.04 4.52 18.70
C THR A 147 15.17 3.82 19.76
N GLU A 148 13.87 4.10 19.73
CA GLU A 148 12.86 3.50 20.61
C GLU A 148 11.59 3.19 19.80
N ASP A 149 10.83 2.20 20.25
CA ASP A 149 9.54 1.85 19.67
C ASP A 149 8.49 2.94 19.99
N PRO A 150 8.03 3.74 18.99
CA PRO A 150 7.08 4.80 19.19
C PRO A 150 5.66 4.31 19.52
N TYR A 151 5.37 3.04 19.28
CA TYR A 151 4.05 2.43 19.53
C TYR A 151 3.84 2.09 21.00
N LYS A 152 4.91 1.95 21.76
CA LYS A 152 4.85 1.57 23.18
C LYS A 152 3.95 2.55 23.95
N TYR A 153 2.90 2.01 24.55
CA TYR A 153 1.87 2.77 25.30
C TYR A 153 1.10 3.83 24.49
N SER A 154 1.19 3.80 23.16
CA SER A 154 0.51 4.78 22.28
C SER A 154 -1.00 4.55 22.15
N GLY A 155 -1.46 3.32 22.39
CA GLY A 155 -2.82 2.87 22.11
C GLY A 155 -3.07 2.50 20.65
N TYR A 156 -2.05 2.60 19.80
CA TYR A 156 -2.08 2.16 18.40
C TYR A 156 -1.36 0.82 18.23
N ASP A 157 -1.81 0.06 17.26
CA ASP A 157 -1.14 -1.15 16.81
C ASP A 157 -0.02 -0.80 15.81
N HIS A 158 0.99 -1.68 15.76
CA HIS A 158 1.95 -1.74 14.65
C HIS A 158 1.22 -2.27 13.42
N GLY A 159 0.59 -1.37 12.67
CA GLY A 159 -0.18 -1.73 11.49
C GLY A 159 0.74 -2.07 10.32
N HIS A 160 0.73 -3.33 9.89
CA HIS A 160 1.49 -3.77 8.72
C HIS A 160 0.95 -3.11 7.46
N ILE A 161 1.84 -2.58 6.61
CA ILE A 161 1.46 -2.11 5.27
C ILE A 161 1.63 -3.26 4.27
N CYS A 162 2.79 -3.88 4.17
CA CYS A 162 2.90 -5.20 3.55
C CYS A 162 2.50 -6.26 4.58
N PRO A 163 1.36 -6.97 4.42
CA PRO A 163 0.87 -7.88 5.43
C PRO A 163 1.77 -9.09 5.62
N SER A 164 1.96 -9.52 6.87
CA SER A 164 2.67 -10.76 7.19
C SER A 164 2.08 -11.96 6.44
N ALA A 165 0.73 -12.03 6.35
CA ALA A 165 0.04 -13.11 5.65
C ALA A 165 0.37 -13.20 4.15
N ASP A 166 0.75 -12.09 3.51
CA ASP A 166 1.14 -12.06 2.10
C ASP A 166 2.56 -12.58 1.87
N ARG A 167 3.33 -12.80 2.93
CA ARG A 167 4.77 -13.15 2.89
C ARG A 167 5.12 -14.46 3.61
N GLN A 168 4.13 -15.33 3.88
CA GLN A 168 4.34 -16.65 4.53
C GLN A 168 4.83 -17.74 3.55
N ARG A 169 5.66 -17.40 2.59
CA ARG A 169 6.25 -18.33 1.61
C ARG A 169 7.70 -18.74 1.95
N ALA A 170 8.40 -17.95 2.75
CA ALA A 170 9.68 -18.27 3.39
C ALA A 170 9.75 -17.55 4.73
N THR A 171 10.52 -18.11 5.66
CA THR A 171 10.65 -17.55 7.03
C THR A 171 11.21 -16.14 6.99
N GLU A 172 12.25 -15.91 6.19
CA GLU A 172 12.85 -14.59 6.02
C GLU A 172 11.87 -13.59 5.39
N CYS A 173 11.12 -13.98 4.35
CA CYS A 173 10.09 -13.14 3.75
C CYS A 173 9.08 -12.67 4.78
N ASN A 174 8.65 -13.56 5.69
CA ASN A 174 7.70 -13.23 6.73
C ASN A 174 8.34 -12.35 7.80
N TYR A 175 9.56 -12.67 8.25
CA TYR A 175 10.29 -11.89 9.25
C TYR A 175 10.49 -10.43 8.82
N GLN A 176 10.89 -10.18 7.58
CA GLN A 176 11.10 -8.83 7.06
C GLN A 176 9.85 -7.95 7.15
N THR A 177 8.63 -8.54 7.08
CA THR A 177 7.40 -7.74 7.23
C THR A 177 7.24 -7.12 8.61
N PHE A 178 8.00 -7.57 9.62
CA PHE A 178 7.98 -7.03 10.98
C PHE A 178 8.96 -5.88 11.21
N TYR A 179 9.76 -5.51 10.22
CA TYR A 179 10.60 -4.32 10.32
C TYR A 179 9.74 -3.07 10.58
N ILE A 180 10.26 -2.20 11.45
CA ILE A 180 9.52 -0.98 11.84
C ILE A 180 9.22 -0.06 10.64
N THR A 181 10.00 -0.14 9.57
CA THR A 181 9.77 0.56 8.31
C THR A 181 8.48 0.15 7.60
N ASN A 182 8.00 -1.07 7.86
CA ASN A 182 6.75 -1.59 7.31
C ASN A 182 5.51 -1.24 8.16
N MET A 183 5.69 -0.51 9.28
CA MET A 183 4.63 -0.22 10.23
C MET A 183 4.12 1.20 10.09
N GLN A 184 2.78 1.37 10.19
CA GLN A 184 2.15 2.66 10.41
C GLN A 184 1.13 2.54 11.55
N PRO A 185 0.95 3.62 12.37
CA PRO A 185 0.00 3.59 13.47
C PRO A 185 -1.42 3.31 12.98
N GLN A 186 -2.02 2.23 13.47
CA GLN A 186 -3.40 1.88 13.18
C GLN A 186 -4.19 1.72 14.47
N THR A 187 -5.43 2.20 14.51
CA THR A 187 -6.33 1.89 15.62
C THR A 187 -6.63 0.38 15.60
N LYS A 188 -6.87 -0.22 16.75
CA LYS A 188 -7.18 -1.65 16.85
C LYS A 188 -8.37 -2.05 15.98
N VAL A 189 -9.38 -1.18 15.91
CA VAL A 189 -10.57 -1.41 15.11
C VAL A 189 -10.25 -1.37 13.61
N PHE A 190 -9.43 -0.41 13.17
CA PHE A 190 -8.98 -0.32 11.78
C PHE A 190 -8.08 -1.50 11.39
N ASN A 191 -7.15 -1.90 12.25
CA ASN A 191 -6.27 -3.05 12.05
C ASN A 191 -7.00 -4.41 12.14
N GLY A 192 -8.26 -4.42 12.61
CA GLY A 192 -9.03 -5.67 12.82
C GLY A 192 -8.57 -6.49 14.01
N SER A 193 -7.85 -5.89 14.97
CA SER A 193 -7.31 -6.55 16.16
C SER A 193 -8.11 -6.29 17.42
N ASP A 194 -9.15 -5.45 17.36
CA ASP A 194 -9.98 -5.14 18.52
C ASP A 194 -10.82 -6.33 18.96
N LYS A 195 -10.78 -6.62 20.27
CA LYS A 195 -11.49 -7.78 20.82
C LYS A 195 -13.02 -7.61 20.91
N ASN A 196 -13.49 -6.35 20.86
CA ASN A 196 -14.90 -6.00 21.03
C ASN A 196 -15.60 -5.69 19.70
N THR A 197 -14.84 -5.57 18.63
CA THR A 197 -15.36 -5.27 17.28
C THR A 197 -14.96 -6.40 16.34
N PRO A 198 -15.93 -7.03 15.63
CA PRO A 198 -15.60 -8.04 14.64
C PRO A 198 -14.61 -7.50 13.58
N ALA A 199 -13.54 -8.25 13.31
CA ALA A 199 -12.49 -7.83 12.37
C ALA A 199 -13.03 -7.52 10.97
N GLU A 200 -14.09 -8.22 10.55
CA GLU A 200 -14.76 -8.00 9.28
C GLU A 200 -15.51 -6.66 9.18
N HIS A 201 -15.64 -5.89 10.27
CA HIS A 201 -16.13 -4.52 10.19
C HIS A 201 -15.05 -3.58 9.60
N SER A 202 -13.77 -3.91 9.77
CA SER A 202 -12.68 -3.15 9.17
C SER A 202 -12.60 -3.36 7.65
N PRO A 203 -12.67 -2.30 6.84
CA PRO A 203 -12.41 -2.41 5.41
C PRO A 203 -10.95 -2.79 5.12
N TRP A 204 -9.98 -2.27 5.89
CA TRP A 204 -8.56 -2.59 5.75
C TRP A 204 -8.31 -4.09 5.88
N PHE A 205 -8.76 -4.71 6.98
CA PHE A 205 -8.64 -6.14 7.23
C PHE A 205 -9.24 -6.98 6.09
N ARG A 206 -10.45 -6.59 5.61
CA ARG A 206 -11.11 -7.31 4.51
C ARG A 206 -10.40 -7.13 3.18
N ILE A 207 -9.89 -5.94 2.87
CA ILE A 207 -9.16 -5.70 1.63
C ILE A 207 -7.88 -6.54 1.60
N GLU A 208 -7.16 -6.69 2.71
CA GLU A 208 -6.00 -7.58 2.80
C GLU A 208 -6.37 -9.04 2.47
N ASP A 209 -7.46 -9.54 3.04
CA ASP A 209 -7.95 -10.89 2.74
C ASP A 209 -8.38 -11.03 1.27
N ARG A 210 -9.11 -10.03 0.75
CA ARG A 210 -9.55 -10.03 -0.65
C ARG A 210 -8.40 -9.91 -1.63
N THR A 211 -7.39 -9.12 -1.34
CA THR A 211 -6.18 -8.99 -2.17
C THR A 211 -5.54 -10.34 -2.43
N ARG A 212 -5.43 -11.21 -1.41
CA ARG A 212 -4.95 -12.59 -1.58
C ARG A 212 -5.88 -13.43 -2.46
N THR A 213 -7.19 -13.28 -2.29
CA THR A 213 -8.18 -13.98 -3.12
C THR A 213 -8.13 -13.51 -4.58
N TRP A 214 -8.05 -12.20 -4.79
CA TRP A 214 -7.97 -11.62 -6.13
C TRP A 214 -6.66 -11.97 -6.85
N ALA A 215 -5.56 -12.10 -6.12
CA ALA A 215 -4.30 -12.56 -6.69
C ALA A 215 -4.44 -13.90 -7.44
N GLY A 216 -5.35 -14.78 -7.01
CA GLY A 216 -5.66 -16.03 -7.68
C GLY A 216 -6.27 -15.90 -9.08
N LYS A 217 -6.77 -14.71 -9.45
CA LYS A 217 -7.39 -14.45 -10.77
C LYS A 217 -6.39 -13.96 -11.82
N PHE A 218 -5.24 -13.45 -11.39
CA PHE A 218 -4.26 -12.78 -12.24
C PHE A 218 -2.95 -13.56 -12.26
N ASP A 219 -2.20 -13.45 -13.34
CA ASP A 219 -0.84 -13.98 -13.40
C ASP A 219 0.04 -13.25 -12.38
N THR A 220 -0.15 -11.94 -12.27
CA THR A 220 0.48 -11.07 -11.28
C THR A 220 -0.52 -10.03 -10.81
N LEU A 221 -0.61 -9.84 -9.49
CA LEU A 221 -1.28 -8.71 -8.86
C LEU A 221 -0.21 -7.79 -8.26
N TYR A 222 -0.09 -6.60 -8.82
CA TYR A 222 0.76 -5.53 -8.33
C TYR A 222 0.02 -4.76 -7.23
N VAL A 223 0.69 -4.53 -6.11
CA VAL A 223 0.09 -3.92 -4.92
C VAL A 223 0.94 -2.75 -4.47
N CYS A 224 0.32 -1.59 -4.25
CA CYS A 224 0.90 -0.46 -3.54
C CYS A 224 -0.09 0.02 -2.47
N LYS A 225 0.37 0.16 -1.23
CA LYS A 225 -0.47 0.51 -0.07
C LYS A 225 0.28 1.46 0.85
N GLY A 226 -0.48 2.29 1.57
CA GLY A 226 0.12 3.18 2.57
C GLY A 226 -0.91 4.01 3.32
N GLY A 227 -0.42 4.73 4.31
CA GLY A 227 -1.20 5.72 5.05
C GLY A 227 -0.84 7.13 4.64
N VAL A 228 -1.84 7.96 4.43
CA VAL A 228 -1.68 9.36 4.04
C VAL A 228 -1.58 10.24 5.28
N ILE A 229 -0.52 11.02 5.33
CA ILE A 229 -0.21 11.94 6.41
C ILE A 229 -0.69 13.34 6.02
N GLY A 230 -1.72 13.81 6.70
CA GLY A 230 -2.26 15.17 6.49
C GLY A 230 -1.46 16.26 7.23
N ASN A 231 -1.79 17.53 6.97
CA ASN A 231 -1.11 18.69 7.54
C ASN A 231 -1.33 18.88 9.06
N SER A 232 -2.42 18.34 9.61
CA SER A 232 -2.73 18.38 11.05
C SER A 232 -2.68 16.97 11.58
N THR A 233 -1.49 16.52 11.94
CA THR A 233 -1.27 15.12 12.20
C THR A 233 -1.06 14.86 13.67
N LYS A 234 -1.86 13.96 14.22
CA LYS A 234 -1.58 13.34 15.50
C LYS A 234 -0.27 12.57 15.38
N THR A 235 0.56 12.63 16.40
CA THR A 235 1.80 11.85 16.47
C THR A 235 1.78 10.91 17.66
N ILE A 236 2.53 9.81 17.56
CA ILE A 236 2.87 8.93 18.68
C ILE A 236 4.40 8.91 18.87
N GLY A 237 4.85 8.34 20.00
CA GLY A 237 6.27 8.36 20.37
C GLY A 237 6.70 9.69 20.99
N SER A 238 7.97 9.84 21.27
CA SER A 238 8.57 10.99 21.95
C SER A 238 9.88 11.45 21.31
N GLY A 239 10.23 12.72 21.49
CA GLY A 239 11.51 13.28 21.02
C GLY A 239 11.75 13.01 19.54
N SER A 240 12.91 12.45 19.24
CA SER A 240 13.30 12.07 17.89
C SER A 240 12.61 10.81 17.36
N ASN A 241 11.85 10.10 18.19
CA ASN A 241 11.09 8.91 17.79
C ASN A 241 9.60 9.20 17.52
N LYS A 242 9.23 10.47 17.40
CA LYS A 242 7.87 10.84 17.00
C LYS A 242 7.60 10.43 15.57
N ILE A 243 6.47 9.75 15.36
CA ILE A 243 5.95 9.36 14.04
C ILE A 243 4.50 9.84 13.89
N PRO A 244 4.08 10.22 12.68
CA PRO A 244 2.72 10.67 12.44
C PRO A 244 1.73 9.51 12.44
N VAL A 245 0.47 9.81 12.76
CA VAL A 245 -0.66 8.89 12.62
C VAL A 245 -1.38 9.23 11.32
N PRO A 246 -1.48 8.31 10.35
CA PRO A 246 -2.20 8.55 9.12
C PRO A 246 -3.67 8.91 9.36
N SER A 247 -4.20 9.85 8.58
CA SER A 247 -5.64 10.20 8.60
C SER A 247 -6.46 9.30 7.68
N TYR A 248 -5.85 8.80 6.62
CA TYR A 248 -6.44 7.88 5.64
C TYR A 248 -5.44 6.80 5.27
N PHE A 249 -5.96 5.69 4.77
CA PHE A 249 -5.16 4.63 4.17
C PHE A 249 -5.66 4.36 2.75
N PHE A 250 -4.72 3.99 1.89
CA PHE A 250 -5.02 3.65 0.50
C PHE A 250 -4.48 2.26 0.14
N VAL A 251 -5.10 1.68 -0.88
CA VAL A 251 -4.61 0.49 -1.59
C VAL A 251 -4.81 0.71 -3.07
N ALA A 252 -3.75 0.61 -3.86
CA ALA A 252 -3.77 0.58 -5.31
C ALA A 252 -3.43 -0.84 -5.78
N LEU A 253 -4.31 -1.44 -6.59
CA LEU A 253 -4.15 -2.78 -7.13
C LEU A 253 -4.18 -2.73 -8.66
N LEU A 254 -3.25 -3.45 -9.29
CA LEU A 254 -3.24 -3.68 -10.73
C LEU A 254 -3.05 -5.17 -11.01
N GLY A 255 -4.09 -5.81 -11.53
CA GLY A 255 -4.04 -7.21 -11.95
C GLY A 255 -3.65 -7.33 -13.41
N LYS A 256 -2.67 -8.21 -13.71
CA LYS A 256 -2.25 -8.57 -15.07
C LYS A 256 -2.62 -10.01 -15.37
N LYS A 257 -3.29 -10.26 -16.49
CA LYS A 257 -3.57 -11.59 -17.03
C LYS A 257 -3.33 -11.62 -18.52
N GLY A 258 -2.29 -12.35 -18.95
CA GLY A 258 -1.81 -12.28 -20.33
C GLY A 258 -1.38 -10.85 -20.68
N SER A 259 -2.04 -10.27 -21.70
CA SER A 259 -1.84 -8.87 -22.11
C SER A 259 -2.84 -7.89 -21.50
N THR A 260 -3.79 -8.37 -20.67
CA THR A 260 -4.86 -7.53 -20.11
C THR A 260 -4.48 -7.04 -18.72
N TYR A 261 -4.79 -5.78 -18.45
CA TYR A 261 -4.63 -5.12 -17.15
C TYR A 261 -5.98 -4.66 -16.61
N LYS A 262 -6.15 -4.73 -15.28
CA LYS A 262 -7.34 -4.25 -14.56
C LYS A 262 -6.90 -3.62 -13.26
N ALA A 263 -7.33 -2.39 -12.99
CA ALA A 263 -6.95 -1.67 -11.79
C ALA A 263 -8.14 -1.32 -10.91
N ILE A 264 -7.90 -1.14 -9.60
CA ILE A 264 -8.84 -0.63 -8.61
C ILE A 264 -8.06 0.03 -7.49
N GLY A 265 -8.60 1.15 -6.99
CA GLY A 265 -8.14 1.83 -5.80
C GLY A 265 -9.09 1.65 -4.64
N PHE A 266 -8.58 1.78 -3.41
CA PHE A 266 -9.39 1.89 -2.20
C PHE A 266 -8.91 3.06 -1.37
N TRP A 267 -9.88 3.81 -0.82
CA TRP A 267 -9.64 4.95 0.04
C TRP A 267 -10.43 4.82 1.34
N MET A 268 -9.75 4.82 2.47
CA MET A 268 -10.33 4.51 3.76
C MET A 268 -9.93 5.53 4.80
N GLU A 269 -10.91 6.13 5.48
CA GLU A 269 -10.65 6.98 6.64
C GLU A 269 -10.15 6.12 7.82
N HIS A 270 -9.10 6.59 8.49
CA HIS A 270 -8.54 5.96 9.67
C HIS A 270 -9.36 6.31 10.91
N VAL A 271 -10.35 5.50 11.22
CA VAL A 271 -11.29 5.74 12.32
C VAL A 271 -11.01 4.87 13.54
N GLY A 272 -11.52 5.30 14.68
CA GLY A 272 -11.42 4.57 15.95
C GLY A 272 -12.59 3.61 16.21
N SER A 273 -13.60 3.55 15.33
CA SER A 273 -14.76 2.69 15.53
C SER A 273 -15.42 2.32 14.21
N TYR A 274 -15.88 1.07 14.10
CA TYR A 274 -16.79 0.59 13.07
C TYR A 274 -17.98 -0.08 13.76
N THR A 275 -19.17 0.42 13.50
CA THR A 275 -20.41 -0.13 14.08
C THR A 275 -21.01 -1.25 13.25
N GLU A 276 -20.64 -1.33 11.97
CA GLU A 276 -21.16 -2.32 11.03
C GLU A 276 -20.15 -2.65 9.92
N LYS A 277 -20.37 -3.78 9.28
CA LYS A 277 -19.68 -4.15 8.05
C LYS A 277 -20.32 -3.46 6.87
N LYS A 278 -19.62 -2.51 6.23
CA LYS A 278 -20.07 -1.86 4.99
C LYS A 278 -19.52 -2.57 3.75
N PRO A 279 -20.22 -2.57 2.61
CA PRO A 279 -19.67 -3.06 1.35
C PRO A 279 -18.30 -2.46 1.04
N LEU A 280 -17.37 -3.24 0.48
CA LEU A 280 -16.05 -2.72 0.08
C LEU A 280 -16.16 -1.73 -1.09
N SER A 281 -17.23 -1.82 -1.89
CA SER A 281 -17.54 -0.84 -2.93
C SER A 281 -17.69 0.59 -2.40
N ASN A 282 -18.00 0.78 -1.12
CA ASN A 282 -18.07 2.11 -0.50
C ASN A 282 -16.70 2.79 -0.36
N TYR A 283 -15.64 2.02 -0.46
CA TYR A 283 -14.25 2.48 -0.35
C TYR A 283 -13.51 2.42 -1.68
N ALA A 284 -14.12 1.82 -2.70
CA ALA A 284 -13.53 1.62 -4.01
C ALA A 284 -13.57 2.91 -4.84
N VAL A 285 -12.46 3.20 -5.49
CA VAL A 285 -12.28 4.35 -6.41
C VAL A 285 -11.48 3.87 -7.63
N ASN A 286 -11.49 4.62 -8.73
CA ASN A 286 -10.52 4.41 -9.80
C ASN A 286 -9.15 4.97 -9.41
N ILE A 287 -8.12 4.62 -10.18
CA ILE A 287 -6.74 5.03 -9.86
C ILE A 287 -6.57 6.54 -10.01
N ASP A 288 -7.07 7.18 -11.09
CA ASP A 288 -7.05 8.64 -11.26
C ASP A 288 -7.62 9.39 -10.04
N GLN A 289 -8.67 8.85 -9.43
CA GLN A 289 -9.25 9.43 -8.22
C GLN A 289 -8.34 9.20 -7.01
N LEU A 290 -7.74 8.02 -6.89
CA LEU A 290 -6.83 7.70 -5.80
C LEU A 290 -5.58 8.59 -5.86
N GLU A 291 -5.06 8.86 -7.04
CA GLU A 291 -3.92 9.77 -7.26
C GLU A 291 -4.21 11.19 -6.78
N ARG A 292 -5.38 11.72 -7.14
CA ARG A 292 -5.80 13.03 -6.64
C ARG A 292 -5.95 13.09 -5.11
N LEU A 293 -6.28 11.96 -4.46
CA LEU A 293 -6.44 11.88 -3.01
C LEU A 293 -5.11 11.70 -2.28
N THR A 294 -4.14 11.04 -2.91
CA THR A 294 -2.84 10.68 -2.30
C THR A 294 -1.70 11.57 -2.73
N ASP A 295 -1.83 12.26 -3.86
CA ASP A 295 -0.74 12.96 -4.56
C ASP A 295 0.40 12.01 -4.95
N PHE A 296 0.08 10.74 -5.26
CA PHE A 296 0.97 9.76 -5.88
C PHE A 296 0.51 9.49 -7.31
N ASP A 297 1.44 9.20 -8.19
CA ASP A 297 1.25 8.74 -9.56
C ASP A 297 1.54 7.23 -9.55
N PHE A 298 0.47 6.42 -9.60
CA PHE A 298 0.57 4.97 -9.49
C PHE A 298 0.83 4.35 -10.85
N PHE A 299 1.54 3.21 -10.85
CA PHE A 299 1.81 2.41 -12.06
C PHE A 299 2.54 3.16 -13.17
N CYS A 300 3.19 4.28 -12.84
CA CYS A 300 3.94 5.16 -13.75
C CYS A 300 5.00 4.46 -14.61
N ASN A 301 5.32 3.23 -14.32
CA ASN A 301 6.25 2.42 -15.12
C ASN A 301 5.55 1.61 -16.23
N LEU A 302 4.21 1.71 -16.34
CA LEU A 302 3.49 1.21 -17.52
C LEU A 302 3.68 2.17 -18.70
N PRO A 303 3.51 1.67 -19.95
CA PRO A 303 3.36 2.57 -21.09
C PRO A 303 2.19 3.52 -20.89
N ASP A 304 2.35 4.81 -21.24
CA ASP A 304 1.36 5.89 -21.04
C ASP A 304 -0.04 5.54 -21.53
N GLU A 305 -0.16 4.88 -22.70
CA GLU A 305 -1.45 4.46 -23.26
C GLU A 305 -2.13 3.42 -22.36
N THR A 306 -1.35 2.47 -21.82
CA THR A 306 -1.86 1.40 -20.94
C THR A 306 -2.22 1.96 -19.57
N GLU A 307 -1.35 2.76 -18.99
CA GLU A 307 -1.53 3.44 -17.72
C GLU A 307 -2.81 4.28 -17.75
N ASN A 308 -2.90 5.24 -18.66
CA ASN A 308 -4.07 6.09 -18.85
C ASN A 308 -5.40 5.31 -19.06
N ALA A 309 -5.33 4.14 -19.69
CA ALA A 309 -6.52 3.34 -19.94
C ALA A 309 -7.02 2.63 -18.68
N VAL A 310 -6.10 2.08 -17.85
CA VAL A 310 -6.48 1.29 -16.67
C VAL A 310 -6.84 2.16 -15.45
N GLU A 311 -6.40 3.42 -15.42
CA GLU A 311 -6.59 4.32 -14.29
C GLU A 311 -7.95 5.01 -14.26
N LYS A 312 -8.54 5.24 -15.43
CA LYS A 312 -9.78 6.01 -15.59
C LYS A 312 -11.00 5.37 -14.96
N SER A 313 -11.03 4.03 -14.87
CA SER A 313 -12.22 3.33 -14.38
C SER A 313 -11.87 1.93 -13.86
N TYR A 314 -12.76 1.38 -13.03
CA TYR A 314 -12.74 -0.03 -12.67
C TYR A 314 -14.10 -0.67 -12.86
N LYS A 315 -14.14 -1.98 -13.13
CA LYS A 315 -15.38 -2.77 -13.16
C LYS A 315 -15.49 -3.58 -11.88
N ALA A 316 -16.57 -3.40 -11.12
CA ALA A 316 -16.81 -4.14 -9.88
C ALA A 316 -16.85 -5.68 -10.11
N SER A 317 -17.29 -6.13 -11.30
CA SER A 317 -17.33 -7.54 -11.68
C SER A 317 -15.94 -8.19 -11.79
N ASP A 318 -14.87 -7.43 -11.96
CA ASP A 318 -13.53 -7.94 -12.02
C ASP A 318 -12.96 -8.30 -10.62
N TRP A 319 -13.59 -7.74 -9.59
CA TRP A 319 -13.18 -7.81 -8.19
C TRP A 319 -14.30 -8.41 -7.34
N ASP A 320 -14.36 -9.75 -7.24
CA ASP A 320 -15.43 -10.44 -6.51
C ASP A 320 -15.59 -9.94 -5.07
N ASN A 321 -16.84 -9.95 -4.59
CA ASN A 321 -17.19 -9.65 -3.19
C ASN A 321 -16.83 -8.22 -2.74
N LEU A 322 -16.98 -7.24 -3.60
CA LEU A 322 -16.97 -5.82 -3.23
C LEU A 322 -18.21 -5.41 -2.42
N GLN A 323 -19.27 -6.22 -2.45
CA GLN A 323 -20.48 -6.00 -1.65
C GLN A 323 -20.34 -6.45 -0.22
#